data_720e1dbf5ed369fca79a78fdb3fdf014
#
_entry.id   720e1dbf5ed369fca79a78fdb3fdf014
#
_cell.length_a   1.000
_cell.length_b   1.000
_cell.length_c   1.000
_cell.angle_alpha   90.00
_cell.angle_beta   90.00
_cell.angle_gamma   90.00
#
_symmetry.space_group_name_H-M   'P 1'
#
loop_
_entity.id
_entity.type
_entity.pdbx_description
1 polymer ?
#
loop_
_entity_poly.entity_id
_entity_poly.type
_entity_poly.pdbx_seq_one_letter_code
_entity_poly.pdbx_strand_id
1 'polypeptide(L)'
;MARNLLPAALLALAIAGCQQPSDDNIAIDESNVSANADIETLPPDETVAPADNSGDATAPAAESAAVIPAQYHGRWGMVPGDCTSTRGDNKGLITIADKTVKFYESTATLKEQRPAIATSFAGLFAFTGEGQSWEKVMTFTRTGDTLKRAEEEGSFNYKRCA
;
A
#
# COMPACT_ATOMS: atom_id res chain seq x y z
N MET A 1 -63.74 -11.58 7.90
CA MET A 1 -63.52 -10.14 8.06
C MET A 1 -62.87 -9.93 9.41
N ALA A 2 -61.54 -9.81 9.46
CA ALA A 2 -60.81 -9.46 10.67
C ALA A 2 -59.64 -8.55 10.25
N ARG A 3 -59.73 -7.27 10.62
CA ARG A 3 -58.74 -6.21 10.36
C ARG A 3 -57.73 -6.22 11.49
N ASN A 4 -56.48 -6.68 11.23
CA ASN A 4 -55.41 -6.57 12.19
C ASN A 4 -54.75 -5.18 12.07
N LEU A 5 -54.92 -4.38 13.12
CA LEU A 5 -54.25 -3.10 13.35
C LEU A 5 -52.87 -3.39 13.94
N LEU A 6 -51.79 -3.01 13.24
CA LEU A 6 -50.41 -3.01 13.78
C LEU A 6 -50.14 -1.70 14.51
N PRO A 7 -49.54 -1.71 15.69
CA PRO A 7 -49.07 -0.51 16.36
C PRO A 7 -47.76 -0.02 15.78
N ALA A 8 -47.68 1.27 15.50
CA ALA A 8 -46.44 1.97 15.12
C ALA A 8 -45.58 2.15 16.36
N ALA A 9 -44.39 1.53 16.37
CA ALA A 9 -43.36 1.77 17.37
C ALA A 9 -42.48 2.95 16.90
N LEU A 10 -42.58 4.06 17.64
CA LEU A 10 -41.67 5.22 17.51
C LEU A 10 -40.32 4.89 18.13
N LEU A 11 -39.26 4.80 17.30
CA LEU A 11 -37.89 4.65 17.77
C LEU A 11 -37.30 6.05 17.93
N ALA A 12 -37.04 6.48 19.18
CA ALA A 12 -36.33 7.71 19.50
C ALA A 12 -34.82 7.50 19.36
N LEU A 13 -34.18 8.19 18.41
CA LEU A 13 -32.72 8.24 18.28
C LEU A 13 -32.18 9.25 19.31
N ALA A 14 -31.45 8.76 20.31
CA ALA A 14 -30.64 9.58 21.19
C ALA A 14 -29.28 9.86 20.49
N ILE A 15 -29.04 11.12 20.15
CA ILE A 15 -27.75 11.60 19.64
C ILE A 15 -26.83 11.85 20.84
N ALA A 16 -25.92 10.93 21.12
CA ALA A 16 -24.84 11.17 22.08
C ALA A 16 -23.74 11.99 21.39
N GLY A 17 -23.62 13.27 21.76
CA GLY A 17 -22.56 14.15 21.32
C GLY A 17 -21.21 13.70 21.92
N CYS A 18 -20.24 13.40 21.06
CA CYS A 18 -18.86 13.28 21.47
C CYS A 18 -18.27 14.68 21.68
N GLN A 19 -17.92 14.99 22.93
CA GLN A 19 -17.12 16.15 23.27
C GLN A 19 -15.67 15.90 22.85
N GLN A 20 -15.13 16.84 22.04
CA GLN A 20 -13.71 16.97 21.74
C GLN A 20 -12.95 17.39 23.01
N PRO A 21 -11.83 16.78 23.35
CA PRO A 21 -10.93 17.36 24.36
C PRO A 21 -10.15 18.53 23.75
N SER A 22 -10.14 19.60 24.52
CA SER A 22 -9.54 20.88 24.24
C SER A 22 -8.01 20.83 24.20
N ASP A 23 -7.46 21.67 23.39
CA ASP A 23 -6.07 22.07 23.21
C ASP A 23 -5.29 22.18 24.53
N ASP A 24 -4.26 21.37 24.70
CA ASP A 24 -3.16 21.66 25.61
C ASP A 24 -2.09 22.44 24.84
N ASN A 25 -2.08 23.73 25.15
CA ASN A 25 -1.15 24.75 24.79
C ASN A 25 0.26 24.38 25.27
N ILE A 26 1.11 23.86 24.37
CA ILE A 26 2.53 23.69 24.67
C ILE A 26 3.20 25.04 24.44
N ALA A 27 3.41 25.77 25.52
CA ALA A 27 4.28 26.94 25.55
C ALA A 27 5.73 26.49 25.27
N ILE A 28 6.26 26.89 24.13
CA ILE A 28 7.69 26.77 23.83
C ILE A 28 8.38 27.90 24.59
N ASP A 29 9.15 27.55 25.61
CA ASP A 29 10.03 28.44 26.36
C ASP A 29 11.24 28.78 25.47
N GLU A 30 11.24 29.98 24.91
CA GLU A 30 12.39 30.58 24.22
C GLU A 30 13.38 31.13 25.26
N SER A 31 14.20 30.33 25.84
CA SER A 31 15.32 30.80 26.64
C SER A 31 16.44 29.76 26.69
N ASN A 32 17.24 29.68 25.69
CA ASN A 32 18.69 29.41 25.81
C ASN A 32 19.40 29.42 24.45
N VAL A 33 19.55 30.60 23.88
CA VAL A 33 20.56 30.84 22.87
C VAL A 33 21.77 31.46 23.59
N SER A 34 22.68 30.61 24.06
CA SER A 34 23.99 31.07 24.51
C SER A 34 24.95 30.97 23.34
N ALA A 35 25.30 32.12 22.81
CA ALA A 35 26.35 32.29 21.84
C ALA A 35 27.71 31.86 22.45
N ASN A 36 28.42 30.97 21.81
CA ASN A 36 29.87 30.95 21.87
C ASN A 36 30.41 30.76 20.46
N ALA A 37 30.82 31.91 19.95
CA ALA A 37 31.72 32.04 18.84
C ALA A 37 33.13 31.70 19.34
N ASP A 38 33.73 30.66 18.81
CA ASP A 38 35.20 30.56 18.70
C ASP A 38 35.49 29.97 17.32
N ILE A 39 35.77 30.92 16.42
CA ILE A 39 36.34 30.61 15.12
C ILE A 39 37.84 30.57 15.34
N GLU A 40 38.41 29.38 15.56
CA GLU A 40 39.83 29.23 15.40
C GLU A 40 40.20 29.10 13.92
N THR A 41 40.84 30.10 13.44
CA THR A 41 41.55 30.22 12.14
C THR A 41 42.62 29.13 12.04
N LEU A 42 42.42 28.15 11.14
CA LEU A 42 43.49 27.25 10.70
C LEU A 42 44.32 27.92 9.59
N PRO A 43 45.65 27.77 9.62
CA PRO A 43 46.53 28.37 8.63
C PRO A 43 46.42 27.66 7.27
N PRO A 44 46.69 28.39 6.17
CA PRO A 44 46.79 27.81 4.84
C PRO A 44 48.17 27.23 4.66
N ASP A 45 48.31 25.97 4.33
CA ASP A 45 49.29 25.43 3.42
C ASP A 45 49.35 23.90 3.50
N GLU A 46 49.03 23.25 2.41
CA GLU A 46 50.01 22.36 1.71
C GLU A 46 49.31 21.82 0.44
N THR A 47 49.98 22.14 -0.63
CA THR A 47 49.83 21.64 -1.98
C THR A 47 49.89 20.12 -1.99
N VAL A 48 48.78 19.43 -2.13
CA VAL A 48 48.75 17.99 -2.41
C VAL A 48 48.47 17.82 -3.90
N ALA A 49 49.45 17.20 -4.58
CA ALA A 49 49.37 16.81 -5.98
C ALA A 49 48.10 16.03 -6.33
N PRO A 50 47.60 16.11 -7.58
CA PRO A 50 46.39 15.37 -7.97
C PRO A 50 46.73 13.87 -7.95
N ALA A 51 46.15 13.16 -6.98
CA ALA A 51 46.07 11.71 -7.06
C ALA A 51 45.05 11.38 -8.17
N ASP A 52 45.57 10.68 -9.15
CA ASP A 52 44.81 10.06 -10.23
C ASP A 52 43.80 9.09 -9.60
N ASN A 53 42.63 9.61 -9.33
CA ASN A 53 41.51 8.80 -8.86
C ASN A 53 40.76 8.33 -10.09
N SER A 54 41.21 7.22 -10.65
CA SER A 54 40.40 6.41 -11.53
C SER A 54 39.16 6.00 -10.74
N GLY A 55 38.22 6.94 -10.61
CA GLY A 55 36.91 6.71 -10.10
C GLY A 55 36.23 5.68 -10.99
N ASP A 56 36.17 4.47 -10.47
CA ASP A 56 35.18 3.48 -10.88
C ASP A 56 33.84 4.18 -10.87
N ALA A 57 33.42 4.64 -12.04
CA ALA A 57 32.06 5.14 -12.26
C ALA A 57 31.15 3.94 -12.07
N THR A 58 30.72 3.74 -10.82
CA THR A 58 29.56 2.90 -10.52
C THR A 58 28.43 3.44 -11.39
N ALA A 59 28.21 2.77 -12.51
CA ALA A 59 27.06 3.04 -13.36
C ALA A 59 25.82 3.12 -12.43
N PRO A 60 24.94 4.12 -12.59
CA PRO A 60 23.72 4.18 -11.82
C PRO A 60 23.05 2.82 -11.98
N ALA A 61 22.83 2.14 -10.84
CA ALA A 61 22.11 0.88 -10.83
C ALA A 61 20.82 1.14 -11.62
N ALA A 62 20.70 0.49 -12.77
CA ALA A 62 19.48 0.58 -13.57
C ALA A 62 18.34 0.29 -12.60
N GLU A 63 17.46 1.27 -12.38
CA GLU A 63 16.26 1.06 -11.59
C GLU A 63 15.53 -0.11 -12.22
N SER A 64 15.68 -1.29 -11.64
CA SER A 64 14.99 -2.47 -12.12
C SER A 64 13.52 -2.16 -11.93
N ALA A 65 12.83 -1.99 -13.06
CA ALA A 65 11.42 -1.62 -13.06
C ALA A 65 10.68 -2.55 -12.09
N ALA A 66 10.00 -1.98 -11.10
CA ALA A 66 9.27 -2.73 -10.09
C ALA A 66 8.38 -3.79 -10.75
N VAL A 67 8.52 -5.04 -10.32
CA VAL A 67 7.74 -6.17 -10.79
C VAL A 67 7.19 -6.96 -9.61
N ILE A 68 6.02 -7.53 -9.79
CA ILE A 68 5.44 -8.45 -8.82
C ILE A 68 6.25 -9.76 -8.92
N PRO A 69 6.79 -10.30 -7.81
CA PRO A 69 7.57 -11.53 -7.87
C PRO A 69 6.80 -12.72 -8.45
N ALA A 70 7.47 -13.55 -9.26
CA ALA A 70 6.86 -14.67 -9.98
C ALA A 70 6.09 -15.66 -9.11
N GLN A 71 6.48 -15.78 -7.83
CA GLN A 71 5.78 -16.64 -6.87
C GLN A 71 4.30 -16.27 -6.67
N TYR A 72 3.91 -15.02 -6.92
CA TYR A 72 2.52 -14.55 -6.82
C TYR A 72 1.76 -14.69 -8.14
N HIS A 73 2.43 -14.89 -9.27
CA HIS A 73 1.80 -14.95 -10.59
C HIS A 73 0.82 -16.10 -10.73
N GLY A 74 -0.16 -15.92 -11.60
CA GLY A 74 -1.17 -16.92 -11.94
C GLY A 74 -2.59 -16.49 -11.57
N ARG A 75 -3.49 -17.45 -11.64
CA ARG A 75 -4.92 -17.28 -11.35
C ARG A 75 -5.22 -17.71 -9.92
N TRP A 76 -6.03 -16.91 -9.24
CA TRP A 76 -6.37 -17.12 -7.84
C TRP A 76 -7.86 -16.83 -7.63
N GLY A 77 -8.61 -17.79 -7.08
CA GLY A 77 -10.04 -17.68 -6.81
C GLY A 77 -10.35 -17.61 -5.32
N MET A 78 -11.33 -16.83 -4.91
CA MET A 78 -11.83 -16.80 -3.53
C MET A 78 -12.62 -18.06 -3.20
N VAL A 79 -13.35 -18.58 -4.17
CA VAL A 79 -14.10 -19.83 -4.09
C VAL A 79 -13.77 -20.73 -5.29
N PRO A 80 -13.97 -22.05 -5.22
CA PRO A 80 -13.67 -22.96 -6.33
C PRO A 80 -14.35 -22.56 -7.65
N GLY A 81 -15.56 -22.03 -7.58
CA GLY A 81 -16.33 -21.56 -8.75
C GLY A 81 -15.62 -20.46 -9.52
N ASP A 82 -14.85 -19.59 -8.86
CA ASP A 82 -14.10 -18.52 -9.54
C ASP A 82 -13.04 -19.08 -10.50
N CYS A 83 -12.47 -20.24 -10.18
CA CYS A 83 -11.47 -20.89 -11.03
C CYS A 83 -12.05 -21.64 -12.22
N THR A 84 -13.29 -22.10 -12.15
CA THR A 84 -13.89 -23.06 -13.09
C THR A 84 -15.03 -22.47 -13.93
N SER A 85 -15.65 -21.37 -13.50
CA SER A 85 -16.75 -20.78 -14.24
C SER A 85 -16.31 -20.25 -15.60
N THR A 86 -17.09 -20.58 -16.62
CA THR A 86 -16.96 -20.07 -17.99
C THR A 86 -18.05 -19.05 -18.35
N ARG A 87 -18.95 -18.73 -17.40
CA ARG A 87 -20.10 -17.85 -17.61
C ARG A 87 -19.80 -16.36 -17.39
N GLY A 88 -18.57 -16.04 -16.96
CA GLY A 88 -18.19 -14.65 -16.67
C GLY A 88 -18.74 -14.13 -15.34
N ASP A 89 -19.12 -15.03 -14.42
CA ASP A 89 -19.65 -14.69 -13.09
C ASP A 89 -18.62 -14.88 -11.96
N ASN A 90 -17.35 -15.07 -12.31
CA ASN A 90 -16.22 -15.35 -11.42
C ASN A 90 -15.65 -14.07 -10.77
N LYS A 91 -16.50 -13.36 -10.02
CA LYS A 91 -16.18 -12.05 -9.41
C LYS A 91 -15.02 -12.11 -8.41
N GLY A 92 -14.77 -13.24 -7.79
CA GLY A 92 -13.65 -13.47 -6.87
C GLY A 92 -12.35 -13.91 -7.55
N LEU A 93 -12.31 -14.01 -8.89
CA LEU A 93 -11.09 -14.36 -9.61
C LEU A 93 -10.17 -13.16 -9.73
N ILE A 94 -8.88 -13.36 -9.39
CA ILE A 94 -7.82 -12.43 -9.78
C ILE A 94 -6.76 -13.15 -10.61
N THR A 95 -6.13 -12.41 -11.53
CA THR A 95 -4.99 -12.89 -12.31
C THR A 95 -3.83 -11.94 -12.09
N ILE A 96 -2.71 -12.48 -11.60
CA ILE A 96 -1.49 -11.71 -11.30
C ILE A 96 -0.43 -12.03 -12.35
N ALA A 97 0.17 -10.99 -12.92
CA ALA A 97 1.29 -11.04 -13.86
C ALA A 97 2.39 -10.06 -13.40
N ASP A 98 3.44 -9.86 -14.20
CA ASP A 98 4.65 -9.10 -13.84
C ASP A 98 4.37 -7.72 -13.23
N LYS A 99 3.43 -6.98 -13.79
CA LYS A 99 3.10 -5.61 -13.35
C LYS A 99 1.62 -5.40 -13.10
N THR A 100 0.78 -6.39 -13.32
CA THR A 100 -0.67 -6.22 -13.31
C THR A 100 -1.37 -7.24 -12.44
N VAL A 101 -2.45 -6.78 -11.80
CA VAL A 101 -3.44 -7.61 -11.15
C VAL A 101 -4.78 -7.33 -11.81
N LYS A 102 -5.32 -8.30 -12.52
CA LYS A 102 -6.63 -8.19 -13.17
C LYS A 102 -7.70 -8.72 -12.23
N PHE A 103 -8.69 -7.91 -11.97
CA PHE A 103 -9.92 -8.22 -11.23
C PHE A 103 -11.09 -8.39 -12.20
N TYR A 104 -12.27 -8.63 -11.67
CA TYR A 104 -13.50 -8.78 -12.45
C TYR A 104 -13.86 -7.51 -13.24
N GLU A 105 -13.85 -6.35 -12.58
CA GLU A 105 -14.27 -5.07 -13.15
C GLU A 105 -13.14 -4.03 -13.23
N SER A 106 -11.92 -4.39 -12.82
CA SER A 106 -10.80 -3.46 -12.81
C SER A 106 -9.46 -4.15 -13.07
N THR A 107 -8.47 -3.32 -13.43
CA THR A 107 -7.08 -3.75 -13.54
C THR A 107 -6.22 -2.81 -12.71
N ALA A 108 -5.34 -3.39 -11.89
CA ALA A 108 -4.36 -2.67 -11.10
C ALA A 108 -2.97 -2.84 -11.73
N THR A 109 -2.27 -1.74 -11.98
CA THR A 109 -0.90 -1.74 -12.50
C THR A 109 0.05 -1.30 -11.42
N LEU A 110 1.11 -2.08 -11.17
CA LEU A 110 2.15 -1.75 -10.21
C LEU A 110 2.88 -0.47 -10.63
N LYS A 111 2.86 0.53 -9.77
CA LYS A 111 3.57 1.81 -9.92
C LYS A 111 4.91 1.76 -9.20
N GLU A 112 4.89 1.31 -7.96
CA GLU A 112 6.04 1.35 -7.07
C GLU A 112 5.99 0.17 -6.11
N GLN A 113 7.14 -0.47 -5.88
CA GLN A 113 7.28 -1.46 -4.81
C GLN A 113 7.41 -0.74 -3.47
N ARG A 114 6.71 -1.22 -2.46
CA ARG A 114 6.78 -0.72 -1.09
C ARG A 114 7.55 -1.69 -0.19
N PRO A 115 8.15 -1.19 0.90
CA PRO A 115 8.75 -2.06 1.91
C PRO A 115 7.75 -3.08 2.44
N ALA A 116 8.20 -4.32 2.58
CA ALA A 116 7.39 -5.42 3.11
C ALA A 116 8.29 -6.41 3.88
N ILE A 117 7.68 -7.25 4.73
CA ILE A 117 8.42 -8.34 5.37
C ILE A 117 8.84 -9.38 4.35
N ALA A 118 9.88 -10.17 4.66
CA ALA A 118 10.49 -11.13 3.73
C ALA A 118 9.52 -12.15 3.09
N THR A 119 8.40 -12.44 3.74
CA THR A 119 7.38 -13.40 3.28
C THR A 119 6.24 -12.75 2.50
N SER A 120 6.30 -11.46 2.23
CA SER A 120 5.26 -10.72 1.54
C SER A 120 5.84 -9.79 0.48
N PHE A 121 4.98 -9.31 -0.40
CA PHE A 121 5.25 -8.27 -1.39
C PHE A 121 4.22 -7.15 -1.19
N ALA A 122 4.66 -5.91 -1.15
CA ALA A 122 3.79 -4.75 -1.10
C ALA A 122 4.10 -3.79 -2.23
N GLY A 123 3.08 -3.12 -2.75
CA GLY A 123 3.22 -2.14 -3.81
C GLY A 123 2.09 -1.12 -3.82
N LEU A 124 2.40 0.05 -4.39
CA LEU A 124 1.41 1.03 -4.79
C LEU A 124 0.93 0.66 -6.20
N PHE A 125 -0.38 0.57 -6.37
CA PHE A 125 -1.02 0.17 -7.62
C PHE A 125 -1.97 1.25 -8.11
N ALA A 126 -1.88 1.57 -9.40
CA ALA A 126 -2.87 2.36 -10.10
C ALA A 126 -3.97 1.44 -10.64
N PHE A 127 -5.19 1.70 -10.23
CA PHE A 127 -6.38 0.98 -10.67
C PHE A 127 -7.09 1.72 -11.79
N THR A 128 -7.65 0.96 -12.73
CA THR A 128 -8.57 1.45 -13.74
C THR A 128 -9.76 0.51 -13.85
N GLY A 129 -10.96 1.04 -13.86
CA GLY A 129 -12.19 0.24 -13.99
C GLY A 129 -13.40 1.16 -14.04
N GLU A 130 -14.45 0.76 -14.77
CA GLU A 130 -15.73 1.49 -14.88
C GLU A 130 -15.57 2.99 -15.22
N GLY A 131 -14.56 3.33 -16.02
CA GLY A 131 -14.26 4.73 -16.40
C GLY A 131 -13.58 5.56 -15.30
N GLN A 132 -13.22 4.95 -14.19
CA GLN A 132 -12.53 5.60 -13.06
C GLN A 132 -11.08 5.15 -12.93
N SER A 133 -10.28 5.98 -12.24
CA SER A 133 -8.91 5.65 -11.86
C SER A 133 -8.66 6.06 -10.42
N TRP A 134 -7.94 5.21 -9.68
CA TRP A 134 -7.55 5.46 -8.27
C TRP A 134 -6.26 4.73 -7.95
N GLU A 135 -5.69 4.99 -6.80
CA GLU A 135 -4.50 4.29 -6.34
C GLU A 135 -4.73 3.64 -4.97
N LYS A 136 -4.13 2.48 -4.75
CA LYS A 136 -4.13 1.76 -3.47
C LYS A 136 -2.81 1.04 -3.24
N VAL A 137 -2.46 0.90 -1.98
CA VAL A 137 -1.40 -0.02 -1.56
C VAL A 137 -2.01 -1.40 -1.35
N MET A 138 -1.42 -2.41 -1.99
CA MET A 138 -1.77 -3.81 -1.76
C MET A 138 -0.56 -4.57 -1.24
N THR A 139 -0.81 -5.47 -0.29
CA THR A 139 0.19 -6.42 0.22
C THR A 139 -0.26 -7.84 -0.10
N PHE A 140 0.63 -8.64 -0.67
CA PHE A 140 0.43 -10.05 -0.97
C PHE A 140 1.30 -10.91 -0.06
N THR A 141 0.70 -11.88 0.60
CA THR A 141 1.39 -12.91 1.38
C THR A 141 0.96 -14.27 0.85
N ARG A 142 1.94 -15.10 0.45
CA ARG A 142 1.66 -16.44 -0.08
C ARG A 142 2.15 -17.53 0.86
N THR A 143 1.34 -18.56 1.07
CA THR A 143 1.71 -19.79 1.78
C THR A 143 1.18 -20.97 0.99
N GLY A 144 2.07 -21.71 0.33
CA GLY A 144 1.71 -22.80 -0.58
C GLY A 144 0.75 -22.32 -1.67
N ASP A 145 -0.45 -22.89 -1.73
CA ASP A 145 -1.51 -22.56 -2.70
C ASP A 145 -2.54 -21.57 -2.13
N THR A 146 -2.20 -20.91 -1.05
CA THR A 146 -3.04 -19.84 -0.48
C THR A 146 -2.35 -18.48 -0.67
N LEU A 147 -3.11 -17.49 -1.13
CA LEU A 147 -2.70 -16.11 -1.25
C LEU A 147 -3.62 -15.24 -0.38
N LYS A 148 -3.04 -14.42 0.48
CA LYS A 148 -3.74 -13.35 1.18
C LYS A 148 -3.36 -12.03 0.50
N ARG A 149 -4.37 -11.26 0.06
CA ARG A 149 -4.25 -9.87 -0.36
C ARG A 149 -4.81 -8.98 0.74
N ALA A 150 -4.04 -8.02 1.21
CA ALA A 150 -4.46 -7.03 2.19
C ALA A 150 -4.35 -5.63 1.60
N GLU A 151 -5.31 -4.79 1.93
CA GLU A 151 -5.41 -3.37 1.61
C GLU A 151 -6.04 -2.64 2.79
N GLU A 152 -6.16 -1.31 2.74
CA GLU A 152 -6.67 -0.50 3.84
C GLU A 152 -8.07 -0.95 4.31
N GLU A 153 -8.94 -1.27 3.38
CA GLU A 153 -10.33 -1.65 3.67
C GLU A 153 -10.49 -3.08 4.18
N GLY A 154 -9.42 -3.89 4.14
CA GLY A 154 -9.47 -5.25 4.65
C GLY A 154 -8.55 -6.25 3.96
N SER A 155 -8.85 -7.52 4.13
CA SER A 155 -8.07 -8.59 3.52
C SER A 155 -8.94 -9.67 2.90
N PHE A 156 -8.41 -10.29 1.82
CA PHE A 156 -9.07 -11.29 1.00
C PHE A 156 -8.17 -12.53 0.88
N ASN A 157 -8.77 -13.70 0.99
CA ASN A 157 -8.05 -14.96 0.87
C ASN A 157 -8.44 -15.68 -0.41
N TYR A 158 -7.45 -16.22 -1.09
CA TYR A 158 -7.59 -16.90 -2.37
C TYR A 158 -6.93 -18.27 -2.33
N LYS A 159 -7.37 -19.15 -3.21
CA LYS A 159 -6.70 -20.40 -3.55
C LYS A 159 -6.20 -20.36 -4.98
N ARG A 160 -5.05 -20.98 -5.23
CA ARG A 160 -4.51 -21.11 -6.58
C ARG A 160 -5.47 -21.92 -7.44
N CYS A 161 -5.77 -21.41 -8.64
CA CYS A 161 -6.47 -22.18 -9.66
C CYS A 161 -5.51 -23.19 -10.30
N ALA A 162 -6.01 -24.40 -10.53
CA ALA A 162 -5.28 -25.47 -11.23
C ALA A 162 -5.07 -25.10 -12.72
#